data_debfe6a5101e122914594ec57078a1c1
#
_entry.id   debfe6a5101e122914594ec57078a1c1
#
_cell.length_a   1.000
_cell.length_b   1.000
_cell.length_c   1.000
_cell.angle_alpha   90.00
_cell.angle_beta   90.00
_cell.angle_gamma   90.00
#
_symmetry.space_group_name_H-M   'P 1'
#
loop_
_entity.id
_entity.type
_entity.pdbx_description
1 polymer ?
#
loop_
_entity_poly.entity_id
_entity_poly.type
_entity_poly.pdbx_seq_one_letter_code
_entity_poly.pdbx_strand_id
1 'polypeptide(L)'
;MKLENYFFIIIFSISFSVNAQKVNSSFTKIDERLKFDYKLKKQIVEENLSFTLNKENEEKWLEAFWGARFGLLKNDLVRSAITSALMYFENASLEFQRSLLETIYTLYPLELEAEIMQIAKETVNPKIFAMVLNYLYRGQFISLDDASYLLKSKFNNWEENPILFTLHSSLTKKDEEAKPPLVDLLSAPFEKNKIVIFSFQRKNRDYTGLAIVRNSDGTFARDNFGNIFYIPQLARSLSNLPGYITNGNTPQGILSLQGIDTSKNIFIGTTPNIQTILPYETDSYKYFHTGYDSTKKWDKYLYNNLLPHSWKNYDPIYEAYYAGKAGRTEIIAHGTTVNPEYYSGKPYYPNTPTLGCLCAKEIWDDEGNRVLSDQYALVQTYRAAGNLNGFLVVVEIDNKNKPITIDEIILQILKSEKLLKERINN
;
A
#
# COMPACT_ATOMS: atom_id res chain seq x y z
N MET A 1 25.07 49.31 55.43
CA MET A 1 25.75 48.32 54.59
C MET A 1 24.87 47.08 54.53
N LYS A 2 24.08 46.95 53.44
CA LYS A 2 23.13 45.84 53.26
C LYS A 2 23.86 44.75 52.41
N LEU A 3 23.97 43.53 52.95
CA LEU A 3 24.41 42.36 52.23
C LEU A 3 23.21 41.82 51.39
N GLU A 4 23.38 41.80 50.10
CA GLU A 4 22.43 41.11 49.20
C GLU A 4 22.91 39.63 49.05
N ASN A 5 22.00 38.74 49.45
CA ASN A 5 22.20 37.27 49.26
C ASN A 5 21.82 36.90 47.80
N TYR A 6 22.82 36.52 47.01
CA TYR A 6 22.62 35.88 45.73
C TYR A 6 22.39 34.37 45.92
N PHE A 7 21.14 33.92 45.67
CA PHE A 7 20.83 32.51 45.62
C PHE A 7 21.21 31.97 44.21
N PHE A 8 22.25 31.19 44.12
CA PHE A 8 22.59 30.46 42.91
C PHE A 8 21.71 29.22 42.83
N ILE A 9 20.74 29.20 41.89
CA ILE A 9 19.98 28.00 41.53
C ILE A 9 20.84 27.18 40.54
N ILE A 10 21.46 26.10 41.04
CA ILE A 10 22.09 25.11 40.17
C ILE A 10 21.00 24.24 39.58
N ILE A 11 20.69 24.46 38.30
CA ILE A 11 19.82 23.56 37.52
C ILE A 11 20.64 22.34 37.15
N PHE A 12 20.39 21.24 37.83
CA PHE A 12 20.89 19.93 37.44
C PHE A 12 20.09 19.45 36.21
N SER A 13 20.65 19.62 35.03
CA SER A 13 20.13 18.98 33.81
C SER A 13 20.43 17.49 33.90
N ILE A 14 19.46 16.69 34.36
CA ILE A 14 19.53 15.24 34.25
C ILE A 14 19.22 14.91 32.77
N SER A 15 20.30 14.75 32.00
CA SER A 15 20.20 14.17 30.66
C SER A 15 19.86 12.69 30.81
N PHE A 16 18.61 12.32 30.70
CA PHE A 16 18.23 10.94 30.47
C PHE A 16 18.72 10.54 29.08
N SER A 17 19.92 9.96 29.02
CA SER A 17 20.33 9.18 27.85
C SER A 17 19.43 7.94 27.81
N VAL A 18 18.34 8.02 27.11
CA VAL A 18 17.64 6.82 26.66
C VAL A 18 18.64 6.13 25.73
N ASN A 19 19.29 5.06 26.20
CA ASN A 19 20.02 4.14 25.36
C ASN A 19 18.97 3.52 24.39
N ALA A 20 18.67 4.22 23.31
CA ALA A 20 17.93 3.65 22.19
C ALA A 20 18.78 2.48 21.69
N GLN A 21 18.31 1.27 21.93
CA GLN A 21 18.96 0.07 21.43
C GLN A 21 19.19 0.26 19.92
N LYS A 22 20.47 0.35 19.50
CA LYS A 22 20.81 0.52 18.09
C LYS A 22 20.26 -0.67 17.33
N VAL A 23 19.23 -0.43 16.54
CA VAL A 23 18.69 -1.44 15.64
C VAL A 23 19.64 -1.54 14.46
N ASN A 24 20.16 -2.74 14.21
CA ASN A 24 21.08 -3.03 13.12
C ASN A 24 20.48 -4.07 12.18
N SER A 25 20.73 -3.92 10.90
CA SER A 25 20.42 -4.89 9.86
C SER A 25 21.67 -5.15 9.02
N SER A 26 22.13 -6.38 8.97
CA SER A 26 23.26 -6.74 8.10
C SER A 26 22.99 -6.45 6.63
N PHE A 27 21.75 -6.65 6.19
CA PHE A 27 21.35 -6.44 4.79
C PHE A 27 21.49 -4.99 4.31
N THR A 28 21.44 -4.02 5.23
CA THR A 28 21.54 -2.59 4.89
C THR A 28 22.97 -2.05 4.91
N LYS A 29 23.97 -2.86 5.30
CA LYS A 29 25.38 -2.49 5.22
C LYS A 29 25.80 -2.26 3.78
N ILE A 30 26.65 -1.26 3.54
CA ILE A 30 27.08 -0.89 2.19
C ILE A 30 27.64 -2.07 1.41
N ASP A 31 28.50 -2.90 2.01
CA ASP A 31 29.09 -4.07 1.36
C ASP A 31 28.04 -5.12 0.98
N GLU A 32 27.04 -5.36 1.83
CA GLU A 32 25.97 -6.32 1.56
C GLU A 32 25.01 -5.80 0.48
N ARG A 33 24.73 -4.49 0.45
CA ARG A 33 23.98 -3.86 -0.62
C ARG A 33 24.68 -4.00 -1.97
N LEU A 34 26.00 -3.78 -2.02
CA LEU A 34 26.78 -3.96 -3.24
C LEU A 34 26.81 -5.42 -3.70
N LYS A 35 26.97 -6.38 -2.76
CA LYS A 35 26.88 -7.81 -3.08
C LYS A 35 25.49 -8.18 -3.61
N PHE A 36 24.44 -7.68 -2.97
CA PHE A 36 23.07 -7.93 -3.40
C PHE A 36 22.79 -7.34 -4.77
N ASP A 37 23.25 -6.11 -5.06
CA ASP A 37 23.09 -5.47 -6.37
C ASP A 37 23.79 -6.30 -7.47
N TYR A 38 25.01 -6.77 -7.22
CA TYR A 38 25.71 -7.67 -8.13
C TYR A 38 24.94 -8.99 -8.35
N LYS A 39 24.49 -9.62 -7.26
CA LYS A 39 23.69 -10.86 -7.32
C LYS A 39 22.38 -10.64 -8.09
N LEU A 40 21.69 -9.54 -7.84
CA LEU A 40 20.43 -9.19 -8.50
C LEU A 40 20.61 -9.11 -10.02
N LYS A 41 21.63 -8.35 -10.47
CA LYS A 41 21.87 -8.11 -11.89
C LYS A 41 22.44 -9.36 -12.59
N LYS A 42 23.48 -9.99 -12.01
CA LYS A 42 24.23 -11.04 -12.68
C LYS A 42 23.64 -12.42 -12.50
N GLN A 43 23.27 -12.79 -11.26
CA GLN A 43 22.80 -14.16 -10.98
C GLN A 43 21.29 -14.27 -11.13
N ILE A 44 20.52 -13.33 -10.55
CA ILE A 44 19.05 -13.43 -10.59
C ILE A 44 18.50 -13.05 -11.98
N VAL A 45 19.03 -12.00 -12.62
CA VAL A 45 18.47 -11.54 -13.89
C VAL A 45 19.23 -12.16 -15.08
N GLU A 46 20.52 -11.86 -15.25
CA GLU A 46 21.24 -12.26 -16.46
C GLU A 46 21.38 -13.77 -16.59
N GLU A 47 21.79 -14.49 -15.54
CA GLU A 47 21.96 -15.94 -15.56
C GLU A 47 20.63 -16.65 -15.77
N ASN A 48 19.56 -16.28 -15.05
CA ASN A 48 18.26 -16.93 -15.19
C ASN A 48 17.61 -16.70 -16.57
N LEU A 49 17.83 -15.53 -17.19
CA LEU A 49 17.34 -15.25 -18.54
C LEU A 49 18.19 -15.94 -19.64
N SER A 50 19.35 -16.51 -19.33
CA SER A 50 20.15 -17.27 -20.28
C SER A 50 19.59 -18.68 -20.56
N PHE A 51 18.73 -19.20 -19.69
CA PHE A 51 18.07 -20.48 -19.91
C PHE A 51 16.98 -20.37 -20.97
N THR A 52 16.84 -21.40 -21.80
CA THR A 52 15.72 -21.47 -22.75
C THR A 52 14.39 -21.45 -22.02
N LEU A 53 13.48 -20.54 -22.43
CA LEU A 53 12.15 -20.48 -21.87
C LEU A 53 11.33 -21.70 -22.28
N ASN A 54 10.97 -22.46 -21.28
CA ASN A 54 10.08 -23.61 -21.37
C ASN A 54 9.50 -23.91 -20.00
N LYS A 55 8.61 -24.88 -19.90
CA LYS A 55 7.94 -25.20 -18.63
C LYS A 55 8.89 -25.56 -17.48
N GLU A 56 10.03 -26.16 -17.77
CA GLU A 56 11.03 -26.58 -16.78
C GLU A 56 11.81 -25.40 -16.22
N ASN A 57 11.93 -24.31 -16.97
CA ASN A 57 12.69 -23.12 -16.62
C ASN A 57 11.81 -21.91 -16.24
N GLU A 58 10.47 -22.04 -16.21
CA GLU A 58 9.57 -20.94 -15.82
C GLU A 58 9.96 -20.32 -14.48
N GLU A 59 10.34 -21.11 -13.49
CA GLU A 59 10.72 -20.62 -12.16
C GLU A 59 11.93 -19.69 -12.22
N LYS A 60 12.94 -20.02 -13.02
CA LYS A 60 14.12 -19.15 -13.22
C LYS A 60 13.73 -17.80 -13.85
N TRP A 61 12.84 -17.85 -14.82
CA TRP A 61 12.35 -16.66 -15.48
C TRP A 61 11.46 -15.81 -14.54
N LEU A 62 10.67 -16.44 -13.66
CA LEU A 62 9.92 -15.76 -12.62
C LEU A 62 10.84 -14.98 -11.67
N GLU A 63 11.94 -15.61 -11.22
CA GLU A 63 12.96 -14.95 -10.42
C GLU A 63 13.61 -13.79 -11.18
N ALA A 64 13.94 -13.99 -12.46
CA ALA A 64 14.52 -12.92 -13.29
C ALA A 64 13.58 -11.73 -13.46
N PHE A 65 12.30 -11.96 -13.70
CA PHE A 65 11.30 -10.91 -13.80
C PHE A 65 11.08 -10.20 -12.46
N TRP A 66 11.10 -10.94 -11.35
CA TRP A 66 11.10 -10.32 -10.02
C TRP A 66 12.31 -9.42 -9.84
N GLY A 67 13.52 -9.89 -10.15
CA GLY A 67 14.74 -9.11 -10.03
C GLY A 67 14.75 -7.88 -10.93
N ALA A 68 14.28 -8.00 -12.16
CA ALA A 68 14.18 -6.88 -13.09
C ALA A 68 13.22 -5.79 -12.59
N ARG A 69 12.06 -6.17 -12.03
CA ARG A 69 11.13 -5.22 -11.41
C ARG A 69 11.74 -4.58 -10.17
N PHE A 70 12.33 -5.39 -9.28
CA PHE A 70 12.89 -4.93 -8.02
C PHE A 70 13.98 -3.87 -8.23
N GLY A 71 14.90 -4.11 -9.16
CA GLY A 71 16.00 -3.20 -9.49
C GLY A 71 15.67 -2.15 -10.55
N LEU A 72 14.43 -2.10 -11.05
CA LEU A 72 14.03 -1.28 -12.21
C LEU A 72 14.98 -1.42 -13.42
N LEU A 73 15.39 -2.66 -13.72
CA LEU A 73 16.36 -2.97 -14.77
C LEU A 73 15.70 -2.93 -16.16
N LYS A 74 15.66 -1.73 -16.74
CA LYS A 74 15.17 -1.51 -18.11
C LYS A 74 16.35 -1.46 -19.07
N ASN A 75 16.63 -2.62 -19.74
CA ASN A 75 17.70 -2.78 -20.72
C ASN A 75 17.30 -3.73 -21.85
N ASP A 76 18.16 -3.88 -22.85
CA ASP A 76 17.88 -4.71 -24.04
C ASP A 76 17.69 -6.19 -23.72
N LEU A 77 18.43 -6.73 -22.74
CA LEU A 77 18.27 -8.12 -22.31
C LEU A 77 16.87 -8.36 -21.78
N VAL A 78 16.41 -7.52 -20.84
CA VAL A 78 15.06 -7.64 -20.26
C VAL A 78 13.99 -7.38 -21.31
N ARG A 79 14.22 -6.45 -22.25
CA ARG A 79 13.29 -6.18 -23.35
C ARG A 79 13.15 -7.42 -24.27
N SER A 80 14.26 -8.04 -24.65
CA SER A 80 14.26 -9.25 -25.46
C SER A 80 13.61 -10.43 -24.74
N ALA A 81 13.86 -10.55 -23.44
CA ALA A 81 13.22 -11.58 -22.61
C ALA A 81 11.70 -11.40 -22.56
N ILE A 82 11.19 -10.17 -22.39
CA ILE A 82 9.76 -9.88 -22.44
C ILE A 82 9.16 -10.29 -23.78
N THR A 83 9.83 -9.97 -24.90
CA THR A 83 9.37 -10.38 -26.24
C THR A 83 9.27 -11.89 -26.37
N SER A 84 10.29 -12.63 -25.92
CA SER A 84 10.26 -14.10 -25.91
C SER A 84 9.16 -14.66 -25.01
N ALA A 85 8.96 -14.05 -23.84
CA ALA A 85 7.93 -14.47 -22.90
C ALA A 85 6.50 -14.20 -23.41
N LEU A 86 6.29 -13.13 -24.18
CA LEU A 86 5.02 -12.84 -24.85
C LEU A 86 4.68 -13.90 -25.91
N MET A 87 5.67 -14.38 -26.66
CA MET A 87 5.47 -15.48 -27.62
C MET A 87 5.13 -16.82 -26.92
N TYR A 88 5.59 -17.02 -25.69
CA TYR A 88 5.33 -18.20 -24.87
C TYR A 88 4.05 -18.10 -24.03
N PHE A 89 3.41 -16.92 -23.97
CA PHE A 89 2.39 -16.52 -22.99
C PHE A 89 1.25 -17.53 -22.82
N GLU A 90 0.68 -18.06 -23.90
CA GLU A 90 -0.45 -18.99 -23.84
C GLU A 90 -0.07 -20.36 -23.27
N ASN A 91 1.19 -20.77 -23.42
CA ASN A 91 1.71 -22.03 -22.91
C ASN A 91 2.19 -21.92 -21.46
N ALA A 92 2.29 -20.70 -20.96
CA ALA A 92 2.83 -20.40 -19.64
C ALA A 92 1.81 -20.63 -18.51
N SER A 93 2.33 -20.91 -17.31
CA SER A 93 1.50 -20.94 -16.10
C SER A 93 0.86 -19.57 -15.82
N LEU A 94 -0.27 -19.56 -15.12
CA LEU A 94 -0.94 -18.31 -14.72
C LEU A 94 -0.04 -17.42 -13.84
N GLU A 95 0.84 -18.01 -13.06
CA GLU A 95 1.82 -17.28 -12.26
C GLU A 95 2.83 -16.57 -13.16
N PHE A 96 3.34 -17.27 -14.17
CA PHE A 96 4.25 -16.67 -15.15
C PHE A 96 3.58 -15.54 -15.95
N GLN A 97 2.36 -15.76 -16.45
CA GLN A 97 1.57 -14.74 -17.16
C GLN A 97 1.43 -13.46 -16.32
N ARG A 98 1.07 -13.61 -15.03
CA ARG A 98 0.98 -12.48 -14.10
C ARG A 98 2.32 -11.78 -13.89
N SER A 99 3.38 -12.55 -13.63
CA SER A 99 4.72 -12.00 -13.39
C SER A 99 5.24 -11.22 -14.60
N LEU A 100 5.02 -11.74 -15.80
CA LEU A 100 5.34 -11.04 -17.04
C LEU A 100 4.58 -9.73 -17.16
N LEU A 101 3.25 -9.73 -16.95
CA LEU A 101 2.44 -8.52 -17.01
C LEU A 101 2.85 -7.51 -15.92
N GLU A 102 3.13 -7.94 -14.69
CA GLU A 102 3.67 -7.08 -13.64
C GLU A 102 5.00 -6.43 -14.08
N THR A 103 5.85 -7.18 -14.80
CA THR A 103 7.14 -6.67 -15.32
C THR A 103 6.90 -5.62 -16.41
N ILE A 104 5.95 -5.87 -17.31
CA ILE A 104 5.54 -4.93 -18.35
C ILE A 104 4.98 -3.64 -17.71
N TYR A 105 4.10 -3.74 -16.73
CA TYR A 105 3.58 -2.58 -16.00
C TYR A 105 4.66 -1.76 -15.32
N THR A 106 5.68 -2.42 -14.76
CA THR A 106 6.75 -1.76 -14.03
C THR A 106 7.73 -1.04 -14.96
N LEU A 107 8.16 -1.72 -16.02
CA LEU A 107 9.28 -1.27 -16.85
C LEU A 107 8.85 -0.66 -18.19
N TYR A 108 7.71 -1.07 -18.72
CA TYR A 108 7.24 -0.69 -20.07
C TYR A 108 5.74 -0.34 -20.07
N PRO A 109 5.28 0.62 -19.23
CA PRO A 109 3.86 0.84 -18.97
C PRO A 109 3.04 1.35 -20.17
N LEU A 110 3.67 1.77 -21.27
CA LEU A 110 2.99 2.36 -22.45
C LEU A 110 3.62 1.91 -23.79
N GLU A 111 4.28 0.76 -23.83
CA GLU A 111 5.13 0.42 -24.98
C GLU A 111 4.73 -0.86 -25.75
N LEU A 112 3.73 -1.62 -25.26
CA LEU A 112 3.40 -2.96 -25.77
C LEU A 112 1.90 -3.06 -26.11
N GLU A 113 1.36 -2.07 -26.81
CA GLU A 113 -0.07 -1.98 -27.15
C GLU A 113 -0.54 -3.23 -27.92
N ALA A 114 0.15 -3.58 -28.99
CA ALA A 114 -0.30 -4.65 -29.92
C ALA A 114 -0.32 -6.00 -29.23
N GLU A 115 0.75 -6.33 -28.50
CA GLU A 115 0.89 -7.58 -27.77
C GLU A 115 -0.14 -7.71 -26.65
N ILE A 116 -0.34 -6.64 -25.88
CA ILE A 116 -1.31 -6.60 -24.78
C ILE A 116 -2.76 -6.65 -25.34
N MET A 117 -3.04 -6.01 -26.47
CA MET A 117 -4.33 -6.10 -27.14
C MET A 117 -4.63 -7.53 -27.59
N GLN A 118 -3.62 -8.26 -28.09
CA GLN A 118 -3.78 -9.65 -28.47
C GLN A 118 -4.16 -10.51 -27.26
N ILE A 119 -3.44 -10.38 -26.16
CA ILE A 119 -3.77 -11.09 -24.91
C ILE A 119 -5.20 -10.74 -24.42
N ALA A 120 -5.62 -9.47 -24.53
CA ALA A 120 -6.97 -9.07 -24.14
C ALA A 120 -8.05 -9.77 -24.94
N LYS A 121 -7.79 -10.04 -26.23
CA LYS A 121 -8.71 -10.78 -27.10
C LYS A 121 -8.76 -12.28 -26.81
N GLU A 122 -7.66 -12.86 -26.39
CA GLU A 122 -7.49 -14.32 -26.27
C GLU A 122 -7.78 -14.85 -24.86
N THR A 123 -7.25 -14.16 -23.82
CA THR A 123 -7.37 -14.67 -22.45
C THR A 123 -8.81 -14.83 -21.97
N VAL A 124 -9.07 -15.95 -21.30
CA VAL A 124 -10.34 -16.22 -20.61
C VAL A 124 -10.21 -16.11 -19.08
N ASN A 125 -9.00 -15.81 -18.60
CA ASN A 125 -8.77 -15.64 -17.17
C ASN A 125 -9.15 -14.23 -16.72
N PRO A 126 -10.10 -14.04 -15.78
CA PRO A 126 -10.57 -12.73 -15.35
C PRO A 126 -9.47 -11.81 -14.80
N LYS A 127 -8.48 -12.37 -14.08
CA LYS A 127 -7.38 -11.59 -13.48
C LYS A 127 -6.42 -11.09 -14.57
N ILE A 128 -6.01 -11.98 -15.48
CA ILE A 128 -5.18 -11.59 -16.63
C ILE A 128 -5.91 -10.56 -17.49
N PHE A 129 -7.18 -10.79 -17.78
CA PHE A 129 -8.00 -9.85 -18.54
C PHE A 129 -8.06 -8.46 -17.87
N ALA A 130 -8.28 -8.42 -16.54
CA ALA A 130 -8.29 -7.15 -15.82
C ALA A 130 -6.94 -6.42 -15.88
N MET A 131 -5.82 -7.15 -15.80
CA MET A 131 -4.49 -6.56 -15.95
C MET A 131 -4.32 -5.95 -17.35
N VAL A 132 -4.58 -6.70 -18.40
CA VAL A 132 -4.35 -6.21 -19.77
C VAL A 132 -5.32 -5.09 -20.16
N LEU A 133 -6.58 -5.17 -19.75
CA LEU A 133 -7.55 -4.12 -20.07
C LEU A 133 -7.24 -2.78 -19.34
N ASN A 134 -6.81 -2.85 -18.08
CA ASN A 134 -6.31 -1.67 -17.38
C ASN A 134 -5.06 -1.08 -18.06
N TYR A 135 -4.14 -1.91 -18.54
CA TYR A 135 -2.97 -1.45 -19.27
C TYR A 135 -3.37 -0.64 -20.51
N LEU A 136 -4.25 -1.22 -21.33
CA LEU A 136 -4.74 -0.59 -22.56
C LEU A 136 -5.50 0.71 -22.28
N TYR A 137 -6.37 0.71 -21.27
CA TYR A 137 -7.15 1.88 -20.91
C TYR A 137 -6.27 3.02 -20.36
N ARG A 138 -5.35 2.71 -19.46
CA ARG A 138 -4.39 3.70 -18.92
C ARG A 138 -3.45 4.27 -19.97
N GLY A 139 -3.09 3.45 -20.96
CA GLY A 139 -2.30 3.87 -22.13
C GLY A 139 -3.08 4.67 -23.15
N GLN A 140 -4.40 4.81 -22.98
CA GLN A 140 -5.33 5.41 -23.97
C GLN A 140 -5.32 4.67 -25.31
N PHE A 141 -4.97 3.37 -25.30
CA PHE A 141 -4.99 2.49 -26.48
C PHE A 141 -6.38 1.91 -26.78
N ILE A 142 -7.30 2.05 -25.86
CA ILE A 142 -8.70 1.62 -26.01
C ILE A 142 -9.62 2.67 -25.40
N SER A 143 -10.76 2.94 -26.05
CA SER A 143 -11.78 3.82 -25.51
C SER A 143 -12.52 3.17 -24.34
N LEU A 144 -13.21 3.98 -23.53
CA LEU A 144 -14.06 3.48 -22.46
C LEU A 144 -15.18 2.55 -22.99
N ASP A 145 -15.80 2.95 -24.09
CA ASP A 145 -16.90 2.18 -24.69
C ASP A 145 -16.41 0.84 -25.23
N ASP A 146 -15.26 0.82 -25.92
CA ASP A 146 -14.66 -0.42 -26.44
C ASP A 146 -14.18 -1.33 -25.31
N ALA A 147 -13.57 -0.77 -24.27
CA ALA A 147 -13.15 -1.53 -23.10
C ALA A 147 -14.34 -2.18 -22.37
N SER A 148 -15.43 -1.42 -22.18
CA SER A 148 -16.66 -1.92 -21.57
C SER A 148 -17.34 -2.97 -22.46
N TYR A 149 -17.37 -2.74 -23.77
CA TYR A 149 -17.88 -3.72 -24.73
C TYR A 149 -17.08 -5.02 -24.72
N LEU A 150 -15.76 -4.94 -24.77
CA LEU A 150 -14.87 -6.10 -24.74
C LEU A 150 -15.06 -6.93 -23.46
N LEU A 151 -15.16 -6.28 -22.31
CA LEU A 151 -15.43 -6.95 -21.04
C LEU A 151 -16.76 -7.70 -21.07
N LYS A 152 -17.85 -7.02 -21.45
CA LYS A 152 -19.21 -7.57 -21.42
C LYS A 152 -19.43 -8.66 -22.46
N SER A 153 -18.84 -8.52 -23.64
CA SER A 153 -18.94 -9.53 -24.70
C SER A 153 -18.16 -10.81 -24.38
N LYS A 154 -17.09 -10.68 -23.59
CA LYS A 154 -16.20 -11.82 -23.26
C LYS A 154 -16.65 -12.58 -22.00
N PHE A 155 -17.23 -11.90 -21.03
CA PHE A 155 -17.61 -12.48 -19.74
C PHE A 155 -19.11 -12.21 -19.44
N ASN A 156 -19.96 -13.16 -19.75
CA ASN A 156 -21.42 -13.01 -19.57
C ASN A 156 -21.82 -12.72 -18.12
N ASN A 157 -21.10 -13.30 -17.13
CA ASN A 157 -21.36 -13.14 -15.70
C ASN A 157 -20.33 -12.24 -15.01
N TRP A 158 -19.85 -11.20 -15.70
CA TRP A 158 -18.82 -10.31 -15.18
C TRP A 158 -19.23 -9.64 -13.84
N GLU A 159 -20.51 -9.38 -13.62
CA GLU A 159 -21.05 -8.75 -12.40
C GLU A 159 -20.87 -9.63 -11.16
N GLU A 160 -20.85 -10.96 -11.32
CA GLU A 160 -20.65 -11.91 -10.23
C GLU A 160 -19.17 -12.10 -9.87
N ASN A 161 -18.27 -11.77 -10.81
CA ASN A 161 -16.84 -11.88 -10.59
C ASN A 161 -16.29 -10.59 -9.96
N PRO A 162 -15.77 -10.62 -8.71
CA PRO A 162 -15.36 -9.41 -8.01
C PRO A 162 -14.24 -8.62 -8.70
N ILE A 163 -13.37 -9.30 -9.46
CA ILE A 163 -12.30 -8.64 -10.24
C ILE A 163 -12.92 -7.88 -11.43
N LEU A 164 -13.77 -8.54 -12.20
CA LEU A 164 -14.38 -7.96 -13.39
C LEU A 164 -15.39 -6.86 -13.03
N PHE A 165 -16.15 -7.05 -11.95
CA PHE A 165 -17.03 -6.03 -11.40
C PHE A 165 -16.24 -4.77 -11.02
N THR A 166 -15.12 -4.93 -10.30
CA THR A 166 -14.29 -3.80 -9.88
C THR A 166 -13.60 -3.14 -11.07
N LEU A 167 -13.14 -3.93 -12.04
CA LEU A 167 -12.61 -3.43 -13.31
C LEU A 167 -13.65 -2.55 -14.02
N HIS A 168 -14.85 -3.07 -14.25
CA HIS A 168 -15.93 -2.30 -14.90
C HIS A 168 -16.25 -1.02 -14.15
N SER A 169 -16.39 -1.10 -12.82
CA SER A 169 -16.61 0.06 -11.97
C SER A 169 -15.48 1.09 -12.08
N SER A 170 -14.23 0.67 -12.13
CA SER A 170 -13.10 1.58 -12.25
C SER A 170 -13.00 2.26 -13.63
N LEU A 171 -13.47 1.59 -14.68
CA LEU A 171 -13.52 2.14 -16.04
C LEU A 171 -14.68 3.11 -16.23
N THR A 172 -15.88 2.76 -15.75
CA THR A 172 -17.14 3.50 -16.07
C THR A 172 -17.40 4.68 -15.12
N LYS A 173 -16.71 4.74 -13.99
CA LYS A 173 -16.89 5.85 -13.06
C LYS A 173 -16.19 7.09 -13.58
N LYS A 174 -17.00 8.14 -13.75
CA LYS A 174 -16.47 9.46 -14.03
C LYS A 174 -15.62 9.91 -12.84
N ASP A 175 -14.48 10.51 -13.12
CA ASP A 175 -13.60 11.15 -12.12
C ASP A 175 -14.30 12.24 -11.29
N GLU A 176 -15.56 12.53 -11.60
CA GLU A 176 -16.39 13.60 -11.07
C GLU A 176 -17.37 13.16 -9.96
N GLU A 177 -17.34 11.92 -9.48
CA GLU A 177 -18.10 11.63 -8.26
C GLU A 177 -17.59 12.54 -7.13
N ALA A 178 -18.41 13.52 -6.74
CA ALA A 178 -18.08 14.46 -5.68
C ALA A 178 -17.74 13.64 -4.42
N LYS A 179 -16.46 13.65 -4.06
CA LYS A 179 -16.03 12.98 -2.84
C LYS A 179 -16.79 13.51 -1.64
N PRO A 180 -17.35 12.64 -0.78
CA PRO A 180 -18.00 13.06 0.44
C PRO A 180 -17.05 13.83 1.38
N PRO A 181 -17.57 14.67 2.30
CA PRO A 181 -16.75 15.43 3.21
C PRO A 181 -15.81 14.55 4.02
N LEU A 182 -14.51 14.82 3.96
CA LEU A 182 -13.50 14.05 4.69
C LEU A 182 -13.73 14.11 6.21
N VAL A 183 -14.26 15.22 6.71
CA VAL A 183 -14.60 15.40 8.13
C VAL A 183 -15.58 14.35 8.63
N ASP A 184 -16.51 13.91 7.80
CA ASP A 184 -17.49 12.87 8.17
C ASP A 184 -16.80 11.52 8.39
N LEU A 185 -15.86 11.17 7.51
CA LEU A 185 -15.07 9.94 7.64
C LEU A 185 -14.15 10.01 8.87
N LEU A 186 -13.47 11.14 9.09
CA LEU A 186 -12.59 11.34 10.23
C LEU A 186 -13.34 11.31 11.58
N SER A 187 -14.61 11.74 11.60
CA SER A 187 -15.47 11.71 12.79
C SER A 187 -16.39 10.49 12.87
N ALA A 188 -16.25 9.53 11.94
CA ALA A 188 -17.02 8.28 12.01
C ALA A 188 -16.66 7.46 13.25
N PRO A 189 -17.61 6.83 13.93
CA PRO A 189 -17.34 6.09 15.18
C PRO A 189 -16.45 4.87 15.02
N PHE A 190 -16.48 4.17 13.87
CA PHE A 190 -15.74 2.92 13.60
C PHE A 190 -15.78 1.93 14.79
N GLU A 191 -16.94 1.79 15.45
CA GLU A 191 -17.12 1.17 16.76
C GLU A 191 -16.49 1.98 17.93
N LYS A 192 -17.08 1.84 19.13
CA LYS A 192 -16.60 2.58 20.30
C LYS A 192 -15.23 2.10 20.75
N ASN A 193 -14.40 3.01 21.18
CA ASN A 193 -13.08 2.78 21.78
C ASN A 193 -12.10 2.01 20.85
N LYS A 194 -12.21 2.18 19.53
CA LYS A 194 -11.29 1.62 18.57
C LYS A 194 -10.30 2.68 18.08
N ILE A 195 -9.07 2.26 17.91
CA ILE A 195 -8.04 3.08 17.25
C ILE A 195 -8.34 3.13 15.75
N VAL A 196 -8.11 4.28 15.12
CA VAL A 196 -8.17 4.38 13.66
C VAL A 196 -6.89 5.02 13.14
N ILE A 197 -6.20 4.31 12.25
CA ILE A 197 -5.12 4.87 11.45
C ILE A 197 -5.73 5.32 10.12
N PHE A 198 -5.58 6.60 9.78
CA PHE A 198 -5.98 7.11 8.47
C PHE A 198 -4.73 7.23 7.60
N SER A 199 -4.74 6.60 6.45
CA SER A 199 -3.71 6.71 5.42
C SER A 199 -4.28 7.49 4.23
N PHE A 200 -3.92 8.77 4.14
CA PHE A 200 -4.34 9.65 3.05
C PHE A 200 -3.42 9.44 1.86
N GLN A 201 -4.00 9.22 0.70
CA GLN A 201 -3.26 8.95 -0.51
C GLN A 201 -3.71 9.85 -1.66
N ARG A 202 -2.87 10.03 -2.68
CA ARG A 202 -3.29 10.54 -3.98
C ARG A 202 -3.84 9.38 -4.82
N LYS A 203 -4.72 9.66 -5.77
CA LYS A 203 -5.10 8.69 -6.81
C LYS A 203 -3.87 8.27 -7.61
N ASN A 204 -3.00 9.23 -7.95
CA ASN A 204 -1.67 8.97 -8.48
C ASN A 204 -0.73 8.50 -7.35
N ARG A 205 -0.56 7.19 -7.23
CA ARG A 205 0.27 6.55 -6.17
C ARG A 205 1.77 6.79 -6.33
N ASP A 206 2.21 7.45 -7.38
CA ASP A 206 3.60 7.89 -7.52
C ASP A 206 3.98 8.99 -6.51
N TYR A 207 3.00 9.58 -5.83
CA TYR A 207 3.23 10.60 -4.82
C TYR A 207 2.90 10.07 -3.41
N THR A 208 3.82 10.33 -2.50
CA THR A 208 3.72 9.88 -1.11
C THR A 208 2.51 10.51 -0.42
N GLY A 209 1.72 9.67 0.22
CA GLY A 209 0.67 10.04 1.14
C GLY A 209 1.18 10.29 2.54
N LEU A 210 0.28 10.36 3.51
CA LEU A 210 0.63 10.44 4.92
C LEU A 210 -0.34 9.65 5.80
N ALA A 211 0.13 9.18 6.95
CA ALA A 211 -0.67 8.49 7.95
C ALA A 211 -0.75 9.31 9.24
N ILE A 212 -1.96 9.32 9.85
CA ILE A 212 -2.23 9.86 11.19
C ILE A 212 -2.92 8.80 12.05
N VAL A 213 -2.90 8.99 13.36
CA VAL A 213 -3.52 8.07 14.32
C VAL A 213 -4.61 8.79 15.10
N ARG A 214 -5.81 8.23 15.12
CA ARG A 214 -6.89 8.61 16.03
C ARG A 214 -6.92 7.63 17.20
N ASN A 215 -6.77 8.13 18.39
CA ASN A 215 -6.78 7.39 19.64
C ASN A 215 -8.17 6.77 19.90
N SER A 216 -8.22 5.80 20.80
CA SER A 216 -9.47 5.13 21.19
C SER A 216 -10.49 6.06 21.87
N ASP A 217 -10.04 7.20 22.43
CA ASP A 217 -10.90 8.23 22.99
C ASP A 217 -11.44 9.26 21.95
N GLY A 218 -11.08 9.08 20.68
CA GLY A 218 -11.49 9.93 19.57
C GLY A 218 -10.61 11.16 19.31
N THR A 219 -9.61 11.44 20.15
CA THR A 219 -8.61 12.49 19.89
C THR A 219 -7.61 12.01 18.84
N PHE A 220 -6.95 12.95 18.14
CA PHE A 220 -5.82 12.57 17.26
C PHE A 220 -4.50 12.65 18.03
N ALA A 221 -3.64 11.66 17.78
CA ALA A 221 -2.31 11.62 18.38
C ALA A 221 -1.51 12.88 18.02
N ARG A 222 -0.68 13.32 18.97
CA ARG A 222 0.13 14.53 18.84
C ARG A 222 1.59 14.23 19.13
N ASP A 223 2.46 15.03 18.53
CA ASP A 223 3.88 15.04 18.84
C ASP A 223 4.16 15.74 20.19
N ASN A 224 5.42 15.77 20.60
CA ASN A 224 5.87 16.39 21.85
C ASN A 224 5.65 17.93 21.88
N PHE A 225 5.35 18.55 20.75
CA PHE A 225 5.07 19.97 20.63
C PHE A 225 3.55 20.27 20.58
N GLY A 226 2.71 19.24 20.65
CA GLY A 226 1.25 19.36 20.59
C GLY A 226 0.67 19.43 19.17
N ASN A 227 1.49 19.29 18.12
CA ASN A 227 1.03 19.22 16.75
C ASN A 227 0.44 17.84 16.44
N ILE A 228 -0.46 17.75 15.47
CA ILE A 228 -0.96 16.45 15.01
C ILE A 228 0.23 15.59 14.56
N PHE A 229 0.36 14.39 15.13
CA PHE A 229 1.33 13.41 14.71
C PHE A 229 0.99 12.89 13.31
N TYR A 230 1.96 12.84 12.44
CA TYR A 230 1.85 12.20 11.12
C TYR A 230 3.20 11.67 10.66
N ILE A 231 3.15 10.71 9.75
CA ILE A 231 4.31 10.23 8.99
C ILE A 231 4.00 10.21 7.50
N PRO A 232 4.97 10.43 6.61
CA PRO A 232 4.86 10.09 5.20
C PRO A 232 4.68 8.57 5.03
N GLN A 233 3.76 8.16 4.13
CA GLN A 233 3.48 6.75 3.89
C GLN A 233 3.15 6.51 2.43
N LEU A 234 3.85 5.56 1.80
CA LEU A 234 3.65 5.17 0.41
C LEU A 234 2.73 3.96 0.31
N ALA A 235 1.68 4.06 -0.51
CA ALA A 235 0.72 2.99 -0.79
C ALA A 235 0.84 2.45 -2.22
N ARG A 236 2.03 2.54 -2.80
CA ARG A 236 2.35 2.17 -4.17
C ARG A 236 3.00 0.80 -4.24
N SER A 237 2.51 -0.04 -5.15
CA SER A 237 3.21 -1.27 -5.53
C SER A 237 4.27 -1.02 -6.61
N LEU A 238 5.24 -1.94 -6.75
CA LEU A 238 6.22 -1.91 -7.84
C LEU A 238 5.55 -1.81 -9.21
N SER A 239 4.53 -2.61 -9.45
CA SER A 239 3.81 -2.65 -10.72
C SER A 239 2.88 -1.47 -10.95
N ASN A 240 2.49 -0.75 -9.89
CA ASN A 240 1.43 0.26 -9.93
C ASN A 240 0.09 -0.25 -10.52
N LEU A 241 -0.17 -1.54 -10.37
CA LEU A 241 -1.46 -2.14 -10.71
C LEU A 241 -2.57 -1.64 -9.78
N PRO A 242 -3.84 -1.69 -10.21
CA PRO A 242 -4.97 -1.34 -9.34
C PRO A 242 -5.02 -2.16 -8.05
N GLY A 243 -5.58 -1.56 -7.00
CA GLY A 243 -5.60 -2.13 -5.65
C GLY A 243 -6.32 -3.47 -5.52
N TYR A 244 -7.27 -3.77 -6.36
CA TYR A 244 -7.99 -5.05 -6.38
C TYR A 244 -7.24 -6.20 -7.10
N ILE A 245 -6.14 -5.92 -7.76
CA ILE A 245 -5.26 -6.94 -8.38
C ILE A 245 -4.18 -7.33 -7.38
N THR A 246 -3.84 -8.61 -7.31
CA THR A 246 -2.72 -9.13 -6.51
C THR A 246 -1.43 -8.39 -6.90
N ASN A 247 -0.62 -7.99 -5.91
CA ASN A 247 0.57 -7.16 -6.09
C ASN A 247 0.30 -5.76 -6.69
N GLY A 248 -0.95 -5.32 -6.70
CA GLY A 248 -1.33 -3.95 -7.02
C GLY A 248 -1.15 -3.01 -5.83
N ASN A 249 -1.45 -1.73 -6.02
CA ASN A 249 -1.40 -0.71 -4.98
C ASN A 249 -2.23 -1.10 -3.74
N THR A 250 -1.96 -0.48 -2.60
CA THR A 250 -2.87 -0.63 -1.46
C THR A 250 -4.26 -0.13 -1.83
N PRO A 251 -5.32 -0.94 -1.71
CA PRO A 251 -6.67 -0.53 -2.08
C PRO A 251 -7.21 0.55 -1.13
N GLN A 252 -8.01 1.45 -1.67
CA GLN A 252 -8.79 2.38 -0.87
C GLN A 252 -9.89 1.62 -0.09
N GLY A 253 -10.10 2.00 1.18
CA GLY A 253 -11.11 1.36 2.01
C GLY A 253 -10.65 1.11 3.43
N ILE A 254 -11.37 0.22 4.12
CA ILE A 254 -11.16 -0.10 5.52
C ILE A 254 -10.50 -1.46 5.63
N LEU A 255 -9.36 -1.52 6.32
CA LEU A 255 -8.66 -2.73 6.73
C LEU A 255 -8.77 -2.85 8.25
N SER A 256 -8.83 -4.06 8.78
CA SER A 256 -8.86 -4.28 10.22
C SER A 256 -7.44 -4.37 10.78
N LEU A 257 -7.14 -3.62 11.85
CA LEU A 257 -5.87 -3.67 12.58
C LEU A 257 -5.83 -4.94 13.45
N GLN A 258 -4.75 -5.72 13.36
CA GLN A 258 -4.58 -6.99 14.08
C GLN A 258 -3.38 -6.98 15.05
N GLY A 259 -2.92 -5.78 15.42
CA GLY A 259 -1.80 -5.62 16.34
C GLY A 259 -0.46 -5.41 15.63
N ILE A 260 0.59 -5.77 16.32
CA ILE A 260 1.98 -5.49 15.92
C ILE A 260 2.73 -6.80 15.88
N ASP A 261 3.55 -6.99 14.85
CA ASP A 261 4.42 -8.14 14.69
C ASP A 261 5.80 -7.71 14.16
N THR A 262 6.72 -8.67 14.04
CA THR A 262 8.04 -8.49 13.43
C THR A 262 8.18 -9.43 12.24
N SER A 263 8.81 -8.94 11.17
CA SER A 263 9.02 -9.74 9.97
C SER A 263 10.40 -10.41 9.94
N LYS A 264 10.46 -11.63 9.40
CA LYS A 264 11.69 -12.29 9.02
C LYS A 264 12.14 -11.96 7.59
N ASN A 265 11.31 -11.24 6.83
CA ASN A 265 11.63 -10.83 5.47
C ASN A 265 12.71 -9.75 5.50
N ILE A 266 13.84 -10.03 4.82
CA ILE A 266 15.00 -9.14 4.80
C ILE A 266 14.69 -7.76 4.19
N PHE A 267 13.73 -7.64 3.31
CA PHE A 267 13.33 -6.38 2.67
C PHE A 267 12.41 -5.51 3.53
N ILE A 268 11.71 -6.13 4.49
CA ILE A 268 10.91 -5.42 5.50
C ILE A 268 11.81 -5.03 6.68
N GLY A 269 12.68 -5.94 7.10
CA GLY A 269 13.62 -5.74 8.20
C GLY A 269 12.99 -5.97 9.58
N THR A 270 13.76 -5.60 10.60
CA THR A 270 13.46 -5.90 12.01
C THR A 270 12.55 -4.88 12.69
N THR A 271 12.24 -3.76 12.01
CA THR A 271 11.30 -2.78 12.54
C THR A 271 9.91 -3.41 12.66
N PRO A 272 9.24 -3.29 13.82
CA PRO A 272 7.90 -3.82 13.97
C PRO A 272 6.95 -3.26 12.92
N ASN A 273 6.09 -4.13 12.41
CA ASN A 273 5.04 -3.80 11.45
C ASN A 273 3.67 -3.80 12.13
N ILE A 274 2.70 -3.16 11.48
CA ILE A 274 1.30 -3.18 11.90
C ILE A 274 0.57 -4.17 11.01
N GLN A 275 0.03 -5.21 11.64
CA GLN A 275 -0.74 -6.26 10.97
C GLN A 275 -2.11 -5.75 10.60
N THR A 276 -2.54 -5.97 9.37
CA THR A 276 -3.91 -5.70 8.93
C THR A 276 -4.48 -6.88 8.18
N ILE A 277 -5.79 -6.95 8.08
CA ILE A 277 -6.52 -7.90 7.24
C ILE A 277 -7.55 -7.18 6.40
N LEU A 278 -7.71 -7.66 5.17
CA LEU A 278 -8.78 -7.24 4.27
C LEU A 278 -10.11 -7.93 4.62
N PRO A 279 -11.26 -7.38 4.23
CA PRO A 279 -12.51 -8.14 4.18
C PRO A 279 -12.32 -9.47 3.45
N TYR A 280 -12.99 -10.52 3.87
CA TYR A 280 -12.89 -11.89 3.33
C TYR A 280 -11.54 -12.61 3.51
N GLU A 281 -10.47 -11.94 3.95
CA GLU A 281 -9.19 -12.61 4.25
C GLU A 281 -9.30 -13.56 5.44
N THR A 282 -10.26 -13.29 6.32
CA THR A 282 -10.60 -14.12 7.48
C THR A 282 -12.10 -14.03 7.77
N ASP A 283 -12.54 -14.72 8.81
CA ASP A 283 -13.94 -14.62 9.27
C ASP A 283 -14.31 -13.20 9.71
N SER A 284 -15.58 -12.83 9.50
CA SER A 284 -16.08 -11.48 9.80
C SER A 284 -15.91 -11.08 11.26
N TYR A 285 -16.10 -12.00 12.22
CA TYR A 285 -15.92 -11.71 13.64
C TYR A 285 -14.48 -11.27 13.99
N LYS A 286 -13.47 -11.85 13.35
CA LYS A 286 -12.07 -11.46 13.54
C LYS A 286 -11.80 -10.08 12.95
N TYR A 287 -12.32 -9.82 11.75
CA TYR A 287 -12.20 -8.52 11.10
C TYR A 287 -12.86 -7.40 11.90
N PHE A 288 -14.06 -7.61 12.45
CA PHE A 288 -14.80 -6.61 13.22
C PHE A 288 -14.45 -6.62 14.72
N HIS A 289 -13.49 -7.44 15.16
CA HIS A 289 -13.10 -7.59 16.58
C HIS A 289 -14.26 -7.92 17.51
N THR A 290 -15.23 -8.66 17.03
CA THR A 290 -16.39 -9.13 17.79
C THR A 290 -16.14 -10.54 18.33
N GLY A 291 -16.97 -10.99 19.28
CA GLY A 291 -16.94 -12.38 19.73
C GLY A 291 -17.22 -13.36 18.57
N TYR A 292 -16.70 -14.59 18.70
CA TYR A 292 -16.94 -15.66 17.74
C TYR A 292 -18.44 -15.89 17.52
N ASP A 293 -18.86 -15.89 16.28
CA ASP A 293 -20.23 -16.19 15.84
C ASP A 293 -20.17 -16.86 14.46
N SER A 294 -20.26 -18.17 14.43
CA SER A 294 -20.19 -18.98 13.21
C SER A 294 -21.34 -18.74 12.24
N THR A 295 -22.40 -18.07 12.67
CA THR A 295 -23.55 -17.72 11.83
C THR A 295 -23.35 -16.44 11.03
N LYS A 296 -22.44 -15.59 11.46
CA LYS A 296 -22.13 -14.32 10.79
C LYS A 296 -21.23 -14.54 9.57
N LYS A 297 -21.86 -14.68 8.43
CA LYS A 297 -21.15 -14.68 7.14
C LYS A 297 -20.79 -13.25 6.73
N TRP A 298 -19.78 -13.13 5.86
CA TRP A 298 -19.45 -11.85 5.24
C TRP A 298 -20.64 -11.32 4.45
N ASP A 299 -20.99 -10.05 4.73
CA ASP A 299 -21.98 -9.28 3.98
C ASP A 299 -21.48 -7.85 3.80
N LYS A 300 -21.75 -7.25 2.63
CA LYS A 300 -21.44 -5.85 2.34
C LYS A 300 -22.10 -4.91 3.36
N TYR A 301 -23.26 -5.28 3.90
CA TYR A 301 -23.95 -4.51 4.94
C TYR A 301 -23.08 -4.30 6.19
N LEU A 302 -22.35 -5.32 6.64
CA LEU A 302 -21.44 -5.21 7.80
C LEU A 302 -20.34 -4.16 7.56
N TYR A 303 -19.72 -4.20 6.37
CA TYR A 303 -18.71 -3.22 5.99
C TYR A 303 -19.30 -1.80 5.88
N ASN A 304 -20.48 -1.69 5.27
CA ASN A 304 -21.22 -0.44 5.11
C ASN A 304 -21.55 0.24 6.45
N ASN A 305 -21.76 -0.54 7.52
CA ASN A 305 -22.03 0.00 8.86
C ASN A 305 -20.84 0.69 9.51
N LEU A 306 -19.62 0.44 9.05
CA LEU A 306 -18.44 1.19 9.49
C LEU A 306 -18.38 2.60 8.89
N LEU A 307 -19.04 2.82 7.76
CA LEU A 307 -19.00 4.08 7.02
C LEU A 307 -20.04 5.08 7.53
N PRO A 308 -19.72 6.37 7.61
CA PRO A 308 -20.70 7.40 7.86
C PRO A 308 -21.67 7.51 6.67
N HIS A 309 -22.87 7.99 6.91
CA HIS A 309 -23.96 8.01 5.93
C HIS A 309 -23.55 8.61 4.57
N SER A 310 -22.82 9.73 4.58
CA SER A 310 -22.33 10.41 3.38
C SER A 310 -21.37 9.58 2.53
N TRP A 311 -20.69 8.58 3.11
CA TRP A 311 -19.70 7.74 2.42
C TRP A 311 -20.26 6.40 1.93
N LYS A 312 -21.48 6.03 2.33
CA LYS A 312 -22.07 4.71 1.99
C LYS A 312 -22.30 4.50 0.49
N ASN A 313 -22.51 5.58 -0.24
CA ASN A 313 -22.73 5.55 -1.69
C ASN A 313 -21.48 5.98 -2.48
N TYR A 314 -20.35 6.21 -1.81
CA TYR A 314 -19.08 6.51 -2.46
C TYR A 314 -18.34 5.20 -2.77
N ASP A 315 -18.56 4.69 -3.96
CA ASP A 315 -18.07 3.37 -4.35
C ASP A 315 -16.55 3.16 -4.21
N PRO A 316 -15.65 4.15 -4.47
CA PRO A 316 -14.22 3.92 -4.34
C PRO A 316 -13.78 3.44 -2.94
N ILE A 317 -14.52 3.77 -1.87
CA ILE A 317 -14.21 3.31 -0.50
C ILE A 317 -14.39 1.80 -0.31
N TYR A 318 -15.04 1.11 -1.26
CA TYR A 318 -15.23 -0.34 -1.24
C TYR A 318 -14.14 -1.12 -2.00
N GLU A 319 -13.10 -0.46 -2.50
CA GLU A 319 -12.03 -1.16 -3.24
C GLU A 319 -11.38 -2.24 -2.38
N ALA A 320 -11.09 -1.97 -1.08
CA ALA A 320 -10.57 -2.97 -0.15
C ALA A 320 -11.53 -4.14 0.07
N TYR A 321 -12.85 -3.87 0.13
CA TYR A 321 -13.88 -4.91 0.24
C TYR A 321 -13.86 -5.86 -0.97
N TYR A 322 -13.83 -5.31 -2.18
CA TYR A 322 -13.79 -6.10 -3.40
C TYR A 322 -12.43 -6.77 -3.63
N ALA A 323 -11.33 -6.11 -3.23
CA ALA A 323 -10.00 -6.70 -3.27
C ALA A 323 -9.92 -7.98 -2.42
N GLY A 324 -10.38 -7.93 -1.18
CA GLY A 324 -10.45 -9.11 -0.31
C GLY A 324 -11.41 -10.17 -0.86
N LYS A 325 -12.59 -9.78 -1.35
CA LYS A 325 -13.52 -10.71 -2.02
C LYS A 325 -12.91 -11.37 -3.26
N ALA A 326 -11.99 -10.70 -3.94
CA ALA A 326 -11.21 -11.22 -5.07
C ALA A 326 -10.03 -12.11 -4.63
N GLY A 327 -9.85 -12.35 -3.33
CA GLY A 327 -8.80 -13.20 -2.77
C GLY A 327 -7.47 -12.48 -2.53
N ARG A 328 -7.45 -11.14 -2.46
CA ARG A 328 -6.27 -10.40 -2.05
C ARG A 328 -6.07 -10.47 -0.55
N THR A 329 -4.82 -10.66 -0.11
CA THR A 329 -4.43 -10.86 1.29
C THR A 329 -3.11 -10.14 1.60
N GLU A 330 -2.68 -10.22 2.86
CA GLU A 330 -1.33 -9.88 3.34
C GLU A 330 -0.90 -8.43 3.09
N ILE A 331 -1.79 -7.48 3.26
CA ILE A 331 -1.45 -6.06 3.30
C ILE A 331 -1.12 -5.68 4.74
N ILE A 332 0.10 -5.17 4.97
CA ILE A 332 0.56 -4.67 6.27
C ILE A 332 1.14 -3.27 6.14
N ALA A 333 1.31 -2.56 7.27
CA ALA A 333 2.08 -1.32 7.29
C ALA A 333 3.47 -1.58 7.89
N HIS A 334 4.53 -1.35 7.11
CA HIS A 334 5.89 -1.72 7.50
C HIS A 334 6.95 -0.70 7.06
N GLY A 335 8.13 -0.80 7.65
CA GLY A 335 9.34 -0.10 7.24
C GLY A 335 10.05 -0.83 6.10
N THR A 336 11.29 -0.46 5.81
CA THR A 336 12.02 -1.01 4.68
C THR A 336 13.54 -1.03 4.91
N THR A 337 14.18 -2.08 4.47
CA THR A 337 15.63 -2.19 4.34
C THR A 337 16.10 -2.07 2.90
N VAL A 338 15.15 -1.98 1.96
CA VAL A 338 15.44 -1.87 0.53
C VAL A 338 16.24 -0.60 0.27
N ASN A 339 17.29 -0.71 -0.55
CA ASN A 339 18.06 0.44 -0.95
C ASN A 339 17.20 1.38 -1.82
N PRO A 340 16.89 2.61 -1.35
CA PRO A 340 16.05 3.54 -2.10
C PRO A 340 16.67 3.98 -3.42
N GLU A 341 17.99 3.84 -3.59
CA GLU A 341 18.71 4.26 -4.80
C GLU A 341 18.24 3.53 -6.06
N TYR A 342 17.63 2.33 -5.94
CA TYR A 342 16.95 1.68 -7.08
C TYR A 342 15.85 2.55 -7.69
N TYR A 343 15.29 3.47 -6.89
CA TYR A 343 14.14 4.31 -7.25
C TYR A 343 14.51 5.79 -7.39
N SER A 344 15.81 6.10 -7.45
CA SER A 344 16.30 7.46 -7.67
C SER A 344 15.67 8.07 -8.93
N GLY A 345 15.23 9.34 -8.83
CA GLY A 345 14.53 10.04 -9.91
C GLY A 345 13.03 9.73 -10.04
N LYS A 346 12.47 8.80 -9.21
CA LYS A 346 11.03 8.59 -9.15
C LYS A 346 10.36 9.58 -8.19
N PRO A 347 9.09 9.99 -8.45
CA PRO A 347 8.39 10.97 -7.60
C PRO A 347 8.25 10.53 -6.13
N TYR A 348 8.23 9.22 -5.86
CA TYR A 348 8.14 8.66 -4.51
C TYR A 348 9.48 8.51 -3.80
N TYR A 349 10.62 8.72 -4.48
CA TYR A 349 11.93 8.67 -3.83
C TYR A 349 12.00 9.68 -2.65
N PRO A 350 12.58 9.36 -1.51
CA PRO A 350 13.32 8.13 -1.15
C PRO A 350 12.47 7.00 -0.55
N ASN A 351 11.15 7.03 -0.66
CA ASN A 351 10.31 5.92 -0.26
C ASN A 351 10.45 4.75 -1.25
N THR A 352 10.24 3.54 -0.79
CA THR A 352 10.36 2.33 -1.60
C THR A 352 9.00 1.69 -1.83
N PRO A 353 8.64 1.35 -3.08
CA PRO A 353 7.40 0.62 -3.37
C PRO A 353 7.51 -0.82 -2.86
N THR A 354 6.36 -1.47 -2.68
CA THR A 354 6.23 -2.84 -2.17
C THR A 354 5.51 -3.76 -3.16
N LEU A 355 4.96 -4.87 -2.70
CA LEU A 355 3.98 -5.66 -3.44
C LEU A 355 2.53 -5.29 -3.06
N GLY A 356 2.34 -4.07 -2.56
CA GLY A 356 1.04 -3.50 -2.24
C GLY A 356 0.79 -3.20 -0.77
N CYS A 357 1.77 -3.43 0.10
CA CYS A 357 1.75 -2.98 1.48
C CYS A 357 1.92 -1.46 1.60
N LEU A 358 1.50 -0.90 2.73
CA LEU A 358 1.81 0.47 3.12
C LEU A 358 3.25 0.53 3.62
N CYS A 359 4.08 1.35 3.00
CA CYS A 359 5.49 1.46 3.36
C CYS A 359 5.82 2.85 3.91
N ALA A 360 6.49 2.88 5.06
CA ALA A 360 7.04 4.09 5.64
C ALA A 360 8.56 4.08 5.52
N LYS A 361 9.14 5.26 5.33
CA LYS A 361 10.56 5.44 5.08
C LYS A 361 11.41 5.02 6.28
N GLU A 362 12.53 4.34 5.99
CA GLU A 362 13.62 4.13 6.93
C GLU A 362 14.97 4.52 6.31
N ILE A 363 15.84 5.11 7.11
CA ILE A 363 17.20 5.47 6.72
C ILE A 363 18.17 4.63 7.53
N TRP A 364 19.12 4.03 6.84
CA TRP A 364 20.15 3.16 7.38
C TRP A 364 21.52 3.70 7.00
N ASP A 365 22.46 3.73 7.94
CA ASP A 365 23.84 4.11 7.66
C ASP A 365 24.64 2.96 6.98
N ASP A 366 25.88 3.25 6.60
CA ASP A 366 26.75 2.30 5.91
C ASP A 366 27.14 1.09 6.78
N GLU A 367 27.07 1.21 8.09
CA GLU A 367 27.29 0.15 9.07
C GLU A 367 26.03 -0.69 9.34
N GLY A 368 24.91 -0.32 8.72
CA GLY A 368 23.64 -1.01 8.85
C GLY A 368 22.85 -0.62 10.09
N ASN A 369 23.14 0.51 10.73
CA ASN A 369 22.33 1.01 11.84
C ASN A 369 21.16 1.85 11.31
N ARG A 370 19.98 1.69 11.93
CA ARG A 370 18.82 2.50 11.62
C ARG A 370 18.96 3.90 12.22
N VAL A 371 19.08 4.90 11.33
CA VAL A 371 19.22 6.31 11.69
C VAL A 371 17.86 7.00 11.86
N LEU A 372 16.89 6.63 11.01
CA LEU A 372 15.54 7.17 11.04
C LEU A 372 14.53 6.06 10.69
N SER A 373 13.36 6.09 11.31
CA SER A 373 12.25 5.22 10.96
C SER A 373 10.92 5.89 11.21
N ASP A 374 10.25 6.28 10.14
CA ASP A 374 8.86 6.75 10.19
C ASP A 374 7.94 5.60 10.64
N GLN A 375 8.24 4.35 10.22
CA GLN A 375 7.50 3.17 10.65
C GLN A 375 7.56 2.96 12.17
N TYR A 376 8.74 3.08 12.77
CA TYR A 376 8.88 2.93 14.22
C TYR A 376 8.08 4.01 14.97
N ALA A 377 8.13 5.25 14.49
CA ALA A 377 7.34 6.34 15.05
C ALA A 377 5.84 6.04 14.98
N LEU A 378 5.34 5.53 13.83
CA LEU A 378 3.95 5.12 13.68
C LEU A 378 3.57 4.00 14.65
N VAL A 379 4.42 2.98 14.79
CA VAL A 379 4.20 1.84 15.71
C VAL A 379 4.15 2.31 17.16
N GLN A 380 5.06 3.21 17.59
CA GLN A 380 5.03 3.76 18.96
C GLN A 380 3.76 4.56 19.21
N THR A 381 3.35 5.40 18.26
CA THR A 381 2.11 6.17 18.35
C THR A 381 0.88 5.26 18.40
N TYR A 382 0.84 4.21 17.58
CA TYR A 382 -0.22 3.21 17.60
C TYR A 382 -0.30 2.47 18.94
N ARG A 383 0.84 2.11 19.55
CA ARG A 383 0.89 1.51 20.90
C ARG A 383 0.34 2.43 21.97
N ALA A 384 0.63 3.71 21.88
CA ALA A 384 0.17 4.71 22.84
C ALA A 384 -1.31 5.08 22.70
N ALA A 385 -1.92 4.79 21.52
CA ALA A 385 -3.28 5.19 21.19
C ALA A 385 -4.37 4.39 21.92
N GLY A 386 -4.06 3.27 22.55
CA GLY A 386 -4.99 2.45 23.31
C GLY A 386 -4.89 0.94 23.03
N ASN A 387 -6.00 0.24 23.06
CA ASN A 387 -6.05 -1.18 22.69
C ASN A 387 -5.77 -1.35 21.20
N LEU A 388 -4.82 -2.23 20.83
CA LEU A 388 -4.33 -2.44 19.46
C LEU A 388 -5.36 -3.01 18.47
N ASN A 389 -6.64 -3.00 18.81
CA ASN A 389 -7.74 -3.37 17.93
C ASN A 389 -8.37 -2.12 17.31
N GLY A 390 -8.66 -2.17 16.04
CA GLY A 390 -9.27 -1.04 15.34
C GLY A 390 -9.24 -1.18 13.83
N PHE A 391 -9.15 -0.04 13.15
CA PHE A 391 -9.21 -0.02 11.69
C PHE A 391 -8.12 0.87 11.10
N LEU A 392 -7.65 0.49 9.92
CA LEU A 392 -6.82 1.31 9.06
C LEU A 392 -7.67 1.72 7.85
N VAL A 393 -7.83 3.01 7.64
CA VAL A 393 -8.64 3.56 6.55
C VAL A 393 -7.73 4.20 5.53
N VAL A 394 -7.65 3.60 4.35
CA VAL A 394 -6.95 4.17 3.20
C VAL A 394 -7.93 5.01 2.41
N VAL A 395 -7.65 6.28 2.23
CA VAL A 395 -8.53 7.21 1.52
C VAL A 395 -7.75 8.09 0.55
N GLU A 396 -8.19 8.11 -0.70
CA GLU A 396 -7.66 9.04 -1.70
C GLU A 396 -8.28 10.41 -1.51
N ILE A 397 -7.46 11.46 -1.41
CA ILE A 397 -7.97 12.82 -1.22
C ILE A 397 -8.17 13.59 -2.53
N ASP A 398 -7.33 13.36 -3.52
CA ASP A 398 -7.43 13.95 -4.86
C ASP A 398 -6.42 13.28 -5.83
N ASN A 399 -6.24 13.86 -7.02
CA ASN A 399 -5.31 13.39 -8.05
C ASN A 399 -4.16 14.38 -8.35
N LYS A 400 -3.75 15.20 -7.38
CA LYS A 400 -2.62 16.12 -7.58
C LYS A 400 -1.30 15.38 -7.69
N ASN A 401 -0.43 15.89 -8.55
CA ASN A 401 0.91 15.33 -8.79
C ASN A 401 1.95 15.93 -7.81
N LYS A 402 1.72 15.75 -6.51
CA LYS A 402 2.64 16.15 -5.42
C LYS A 402 2.35 15.33 -4.16
N PRO A 403 3.32 15.17 -3.25
CA PRO A 403 3.09 14.55 -1.94
C PRO A 403 1.96 15.25 -1.17
N ILE A 404 1.29 14.51 -0.29
CA ILE A 404 0.30 15.09 0.63
C ILE A 404 1.04 15.76 1.78
N THR A 405 0.62 16.96 2.15
CA THR A 405 1.09 17.67 3.34
C THR A 405 0.01 17.73 4.41
N ILE A 406 0.42 17.84 5.67
CA ILE A 406 -0.53 17.93 6.79
C ILE A 406 -1.43 19.17 6.65
N ASP A 407 -0.93 20.26 6.11
CA ASP A 407 -1.67 21.51 5.92
C ASP A 407 -2.90 21.36 5.01
N GLU A 408 -2.87 20.37 4.09
CA GLU A 408 -4.01 20.12 3.20
C GLU A 408 -5.20 19.49 3.93
N ILE A 409 -4.99 18.88 5.10
CA ILE A 409 -6.02 18.13 5.85
C ILE A 409 -6.20 18.57 7.30
N ILE A 410 -5.33 19.40 7.84
CA ILE A 410 -5.33 19.77 9.26
C ILE A 410 -6.66 20.37 9.72
N LEU A 411 -7.30 21.21 8.90
CA LEU A 411 -8.57 21.85 9.26
C LEU A 411 -9.69 20.80 9.40
N GLN A 412 -9.71 19.78 8.55
CA GLN A 412 -10.67 18.68 8.62
C GLN A 412 -10.45 17.82 9.88
N ILE A 413 -9.17 17.58 10.25
CA ILE A 413 -8.81 16.86 11.47
C ILE A 413 -9.32 17.61 12.70
N LEU A 414 -9.01 18.89 12.84
CA LEU A 414 -9.42 19.71 13.98
C LEU A 414 -10.95 19.84 14.09
N LYS A 415 -11.63 19.98 12.94
CA LYS A 415 -13.09 20.00 12.89
C LYS A 415 -13.70 18.67 13.35
N SER A 416 -13.11 17.55 12.93
CA SER A 416 -13.58 16.23 13.34
C SER A 416 -13.38 15.93 14.82
N GLU A 417 -12.26 16.38 15.43
CA GLU A 417 -12.06 16.31 16.89
C GLU A 417 -13.15 17.05 17.67
N LYS A 418 -13.51 18.23 17.21
CA LYS A 418 -14.59 19.01 17.83
C LYS A 418 -15.92 18.26 17.80
N LEU A 419 -16.28 17.70 16.63
CA LEU A 419 -17.50 16.90 16.47
C LEU A 419 -17.52 15.64 17.33
N LEU A 420 -16.38 14.96 17.48
CA LEU A 420 -16.26 13.78 18.35
C LEU A 420 -16.44 14.14 19.82
N LYS A 421 -15.83 15.22 20.28
CA LYS A 421 -15.99 15.72 21.66
C LYS A 421 -17.45 16.12 21.98
N GLU A 422 -18.13 16.77 21.05
CA GLU A 422 -19.54 17.13 21.20
C GLU A 422 -20.46 15.90 21.33
N ARG A 423 -20.16 14.81 20.59
CA ARG A 423 -20.91 13.54 20.66
C ARG A 423 -20.67 12.74 21.95
N ILE A 424 -19.52 12.89 22.59
CA ILE A 424 -19.20 12.22 23.87
C ILE A 424 -19.89 12.91 25.03
N ASN A 425 -20.10 14.24 24.94
CA ASN A 425 -20.69 15.07 25.98
C ASN A 425 -22.23 15.11 25.92
N ASN A 426 -22.85 14.62 24.85
CA ASN A 426 -24.29 14.44 24.68
C ASN A 426 -24.68 12.95 24.84
#